data_acc49af4f067a4b7614d28a72461b9e2
#
_entry.id   acc49af4f067a4b7614d28a72461b9e2
#
_cell.length_a   1.000
_cell.length_b   1.000
_cell.length_c   1.000
_cell.angle_alpha   90.00
_cell.angle_beta   90.00
_cell.angle_gamma   90.00
#
_symmetry.space_group_name_H-M   'P 1'
#
loop_
_entity.id
_entity.type
_entity.pdbx_description
1 polymer ?
#
loop_
_entity_poly.entity_id
_entity_poly.type
_entity_poly.pdbx_seq_one_letter_code
_entity_poly.pdbx_strand_id
1 'polypeptide(L)'
;MKHLSAILLAALVAAASTPAAAQEKPDFAKVLSLVDSRSSFPDADFSAVVRLVSEDPERGRSEDKVALFRRDSMDAFLMLALEPANKKGQGTLLVEDNLWFYDPTSRKFTHTSLKDNYGESAAKNSDFRSSSKAEDYEVASYAEATLGKYECWVVDLKARRDDVTYPFMRLWVSKGEYLQLKAEEYSLGKRLLRTSLYPSYAKIGNKYVATRAIFQDALVAGKRTELLMGEISVKPLSDEMFTKGYLEKVGR
;
A
#
# COMPACT_ATOMS: atom_id res chain seq x y z
N MET A 1 8.42 15.68 89.77
CA MET A 1 8.21 14.59 88.85
C MET A 1 7.15 15.03 87.84
N LYS A 2 7.53 15.43 86.68
CA LYS A 2 6.64 16.01 85.65
C LYS A 2 6.67 15.05 84.43
N HIS A 3 5.53 14.43 84.14
CA HIS A 3 5.36 13.55 83.02
C HIS A 3 5.04 14.43 81.76
N LEU A 4 5.91 14.40 80.77
CA LEU A 4 5.62 14.94 79.42
C LEU A 4 5.02 13.85 78.54
N SER A 5 3.76 14.02 78.20
CA SER A 5 3.10 13.17 77.19
C SER A 5 3.35 13.77 75.81
N ALA A 6 4.05 13.01 74.95
CA ALA A 6 4.24 13.39 73.56
C ALA A 6 3.05 12.82 72.70
N ILE A 7 2.32 13.72 72.11
CA ILE A 7 1.23 13.38 71.16
C ILE A 7 1.85 13.25 69.77
N LEU A 8 1.81 12.01 69.22
CA LEU A 8 2.29 11.71 67.86
C LEU A 8 1.13 12.00 66.91
N LEU A 9 1.27 13.03 66.06
CA LEU A 9 0.31 13.39 65.02
C LEU A 9 0.66 12.62 63.76
N ALA A 10 -0.12 11.55 63.43
CA ALA A 10 0.01 10.80 62.19
C ALA A 10 -0.67 11.56 61.05
N ALA A 11 0.10 12.15 60.14
CA ALA A 11 -0.43 12.75 58.92
C ALA A 11 -0.77 11.65 57.88
N LEU A 12 -2.06 11.46 57.65
CA LEU A 12 -2.59 10.57 56.61
C LEU A 12 -2.46 11.28 55.27
N VAL A 13 -1.46 10.86 54.43
CA VAL A 13 -1.33 11.32 53.05
C VAL A 13 -2.32 10.52 52.19
N ALA A 14 -3.45 11.13 51.87
CA ALA A 14 -4.38 10.60 50.89
C ALA A 14 -3.77 10.75 49.48
N ALA A 15 -3.26 9.66 48.91
CA ALA A 15 -2.86 9.60 47.51
C ALA A 15 -4.11 9.71 46.63
N ALA A 16 -4.35 10.88 46.05
CA ALA A 16 -5.37 11.08 45.04
C ALA A 16 -4.91 10.37 43.78
N SER A 17 -5.44 9.18 43.54
CA SER A 17 -5.32 8.47 42.25
C SER A 17 -6.16 9.25 41.21
N THR A 18 -5.47 10.08 40.41
CA THR A 18 -6.09 10.65 39.20
C THR A 18 -6.51 9.50 38.28
N PRO A 19 -7.81 9.41 37.88
CA PRO A 19 -8.22 8.42 36.92
C PRO A 19 -7.43 8.70 35.62
N ALA A 20 -6.70 7.68 35.12
CA ALA A 20 -6.12 7.74 33.79
C ALA A 20 -7.29 7.99 32.83
N ALA A 21 -7.27 9.13 32.14
CA ALA A 21 -8.27 9.42 31.12
C ALA A 21 -8.23 8.26 30.13
N ALA A 22 -9.33 7.53 30.00
CA ALA A 22 -9.46 6.47 28.99
C ALA A 22 -9.23 7.12 27.64
N GLN A 23 -8.11 6.80 27.00
CA GLN A 23 -7.75 7.34 25.71
C GLN A 23 -8.84 6.90 24.72
N GLU A 24 -9.56 7.85 24.16
CA GLU A 24 -10.67 7.58 23.26
C GLU A 24 -10.17 6.72 22.08
N LYS A 25 -10.87 5.63 21.80
CA LYS A 25 -10.51 4.71 20.72
C LYS A 25 -10.47 5.48 19.39
N PRO A 26 -9.38 5.42 18.62
CA PRO A 26 -9.31 6.07 17.33
C PRO A 26 -10.42 5.62 16.38
N ASP A 27 -10.98 6.55 15.63
CA ASP A 27 -11.89 6.24 14.52
C ASP A 27 -11.08 5.65 13.35
N PHE A 28 -10.99 4.33 13.32
CA PHE A 28 -10.21 3.62 12.30
C PHE A 28 -10.81 3.66 10.91
N ALA A 29 -12.11 3.88 10.75
CA ALA A 29 -12.71 4.12 9.45
C ALA A 29 -12.14 5.42 8.84
N LYS A 30 -12.06 6.47 9.66
CA LYS A 30 -11.42 7.74 9.30
C LYS A 30 -9.91 7.58 9.06
N VAL A 31 -9.21 6.80 9.89
CA VAL A 31 -7.77 6.53 9.70
C VAL A 31 -7.50 5.87 8.35
N LEU A 32 -8.25 4.81 7.99
CA LEU A 32 -8.10 4.13 6.70
C LEU A 32 -8.44 5.06 5.52
N SER A 33 -9.51 5.84 5.64
CA SER A 33 -9.86 6.85 4.63
C SER A 33 -8.75 7.90 4.44
N LEU A 34 -8.09 8.33 5.52
CA LEU A 34 -6.93 9.23 5.43
C LEU A 34 -5.73 8.54 4.75
N VAL A 35 -5.45 7.26 5.07
CA VAL A 35 -4.40 6.48 4.39
C VAL A 35 -4.66 6.44 2.87
N ASP A 36 -5.88 6.11 2.46
CA ASP A 36 -6.26 6.04 1.05
C ASP A 36 -6.13 7.41 0.37
N SER A 37 -6.62 8.45 1.03
CA SER A 37 -6.57 9.81 0.51
C SER A 37 -5.16 10.36 0.30
N ARG A 38 -4.14 9.80 1.00
CA ARG A 38 -2.75 10.26 0.86
C ARG A 38 -2.16 10.00 -0.51
N SER A 39 -2.55 8.90 -1.18
CA SER A 39 -2.00 8.49 -2.48
C SER A 39 -3.03 8.49 -3.62
N SER A 40 -4.26 8.93 -3.34
CA SER A 40 -5.32 9.04 -4.34
C SER A 40 -5.43 10.47 -4.89
N PHE A 41 -5.68 10.57 -6.21
CA PHE A 41 -5.81 11.81 -6.98
C PHE A 41 -7.16 11.84 -7.73
N PRO A 42 -8.31 11.92 -7.02
CA PRO A 42 -9.63 11.87 -7.67
C PRO A 42 -9.90 13.05 -8.60
N ASP A 43 -9.26 14.20 -8.35
CA ASP A 43 -9.45 15.45 -9.12
C ASP A 43 -8.35 15.68 -10.17
N ALA A 44 -7.43 14.73 -10.36
CA ALA A 44 -6.32 14.82 -11.30
C ALA A 44 -5.88 13.43 -11.77
N ASP A 45 -5.33 13.38 -12.98
CA ASP A 45 -4.68 12.15 -13.43
C ASP A 45 -3.28 12.01 -12.77
N PHE A 46 -2.80 10.79 -12.70
CA PHE A 46 -1.48 10.49 -12.14
C PHE A 46 -0.64 9.73 -13.17
N SER A 47 0.61 10.11 -13.32
CA SER A 47 1.57 9.32 -14.08
C SER A 47 2.93 9.27 -13.40
N ALA A 48 3.66 8.18 -13.63
CA ALA A 48 4.99 7.96 -13.10
C ALA A 48 5.77 6.98 -13.96
N VAL A 49 7.10 6.99 -13.84
CA VAL A 49 7.95 5.90 -14.31
C VAL A 49 8.31 5.03 -13.11
N VAL A 50 8.11 3.73 -13.26
CA VAL A 50 8.36 2.73 -12.22
C VAL A 50 9.45 1.77 -12.69
N ARG A 51 10.46 1.55 -11.84
CA ARG A 51 11.45 0.49 -11.99
C ARG A 51 11.13 -0.60 -10.97
N LEU A 52 11.07 -1.84 -11.45
CA LEU A 52 10.89 -3.03 -10.64
C LEU A 52 12.18 -3.84 -10.70
N VAL A 53 12.91 -3.90 -9.60
CA VAL A 53 14.12 -4.73 -9.46
C VAL A 53 13.75 -5.97 -8.67
N SER A 54 13.67 -7.10 -9.35
CA SER A 54 13.26 -8.37 -8.75
C SER A 54 14.46 -9.28 -8.55
N GLU A 55 14.50 -9.93 -7.40
CA GLU A 55 15.43 -11.00 -7.06
C GLU A 55 14.60 -12.27 -6.80
N ASP A 56 14.94 -13.34 -7.52
CA ASP A 56 14.29 -14.64 -7.39
C ASP A 56 15.40 -15.70 -7.28
N PRO A 57 15.39 -16.57 -6.24
CA PRO A 57 16.45 -17.57 -6.04
C PRO A 57 16.63 -18.54 -7.21
N GLU A 58 15.57 -18.80 -7.96
CA GLU A 58 15.60 -19.76 -9.09
C GLU A 58 15.91 -19.07 -10.43
N ARG A 59 15.47 -17.80 -10.59
CA ARG A 59 15.53 -17.06 -11.88
C ARG A 59 16.61 -15.98 -11.91
N GLY A 60 17.17 -15.67 -10.74
CA GLY A 60 18.15 -14.61 -10.59
C GLY A 60 17.52 -13.20 -10.50
N ARG A 61 18.30 -12.21 -10.92
CA ARG A 61 17.89 -10.80 -10.90
C ARG A 61 17.31 -10.37 -12.24
N SER A 62 16.18 -9.68 -12.20
CA SER A 62 15.57 -9.02 -13.35
C SER A 62 15.22 -7.57 -13.04
N GLU A 63 15.12 -6.76 -14.09
CA GLU A 63 14.71 -5.36 -13.99
C GLU A 63 13.71 -5.05 -15.09
N ASP A 64 12.56 -4.48 -14.68
CA ASP A 64 11.53 -3.98 -15.58
C ASP A 64 11.38 -2.47 -15.36
N LYS A 65 11.21 -1.70 -16.43
CA LYS A 65 10.86 -0.29 -16.40
C LYS A 65 9.52 -0.10 -17.09
N VAL A 66 8.60 0.55 -16.42
CA VAL A 66 7.24 0.73 -16.92
C VAL A 66 6.78 2.17 -16.74
N ALA A 67 5.97 2.66 -17.67
CA ALA A 67 5.18 3.86 -17.46
C ALA A 67 3.85 3.46 -16.81
N LEU A 68 3.52 4.11 -15.70
CA LEU A 68 2.25 3.95 -14.98
C LEU A 68 1.41 5.21 -15.22
N PHE A 69 0.17 5.02 -15.65
CA PHE A 69 -0.85 6.04 -15.80
C PHE A 69 -2.08 5.63 -15.01
N ARG A 70 -2.63 6.54 -14.21
CA ARG A 70 -3.82 6.29 -13.40
C ARG A 70 -4.82 7.43 -13.55
N ARG A 71 -6.10 7.06 -13.55
CA ARG A 71 -7.24 7.94 -13.39
C ARG A 71 -8.10 7.44 -12.25
N ASP A 72 -7.82 7.95 -11.06
CA ASP A 72 -8.42 7.43 -9.82
C ASP A 72 -9.93 7.68 -9.75
N SER A 73 -10.43 8.73 -10.42
CA SER A 73 -11.88 9.01 -10.51
C SER A 73 -12.67 7.93 -11.27
N MET A 74 -12.00 7.11 -12.09
CA MET A 74 -12.61 6.04 -12.88
C MET A 74 -12.09 4.66 -12.43
N ASP A 75 -11.29 4.60 -11.36
CA ASP A 75 -10.57 3.38 -10.95
C ASP A 75 -9.82 2.70 -12.12
N ALA A 76 -9.24 3.49 -13.00
CA ALA A 76 -8.54 3.02 -14.18
C ALA A 76 -7.03 3.19 -14.06
N PHE A 77 -6.27 2.22 -14.57
CA PHE A 77 -4.84 2.37 -14.76
C PHE A 77 -4.35 1.67 -16.02
N LEU A 78 -3.26 2.19 -16.55
CA LEU A 78 -2.48 1.59 -17.63
C LEU A 78 -1.02 1.49 -17.18
N MET A 79 -0.44 0.33 -17.29
CA MET A 79 1.02 0.11 -17.21
C MET A 79 1.53 -0.28 -18.59
N LEU A 80 2.54 0.44 -19.07
CA LEU A 80 3.18 0.18 -20.36
C LEU A 80 4.65 -0.17 -20.14
N ALA A 81 5.08 -1.36 -20.56
CA ALA A 81 6.47 -1.80 -20.44
C ALA A 81 7.36 -1.00 -21.41
N LEU A 82 8.41 -0.38 -20.86
CA LEU A 82 9.42 0.40 -21.56
C LEU A 82 10.70 -0.40 -21.76
N GLU A 83 11.10 -1.17 -20.74
CA GLU A 83 12.28 -2.02 -20.70
C GLU A 83 11.97 -3.32 -19.92
N PRO A 84 12.64 -4.43 -20.24
CA PRO A 84 13.64 -4.62 -21.31
C PRO A 84 13.01 -4.67 -22.71
N ALA A 85 13.85 -4.63 -23.76
CA ALA A 85 13.39 -4.54 -25.14
C ALA A 85 12.44 -5.65 -25.58
N ASN A 86 12.59 -6.87 -25.05
CA ASN A 86 11.71 -8.01 -25.33
C ASN A 86 10.32 -7.91 -24.69
N LYS A 87 10.12 -7.00 -23.76
CA LYS A 87 8.82 -6.71 -23.12
C LYS A 87 8.22 -5.38 -23.60
N LYS A 88 9.00 -4.57 -24.34
CA LYS A 88 8.54 -3.24 -24.76
C LYS A 88 7.22 -3.28 -25.49
N GLY A 89 6.29 -2.41 -25.08
CA GLY A 89 4.95 -2.35 -25.64
C GLY A 89 3.94 -3.33 -25.02
N GLN A 90 4.36 -4.27 -24.15
CA GLN A 90 3.41 -5.00 -23.32
C GLN A 90 2.67 -4.04 -22.40
N GLY A 91 1.39 -4.28 -22.20
CA GLY A 91 0.57 -3.39 -21.38
C GLY A 91 -0.37 -4.14 -20.45
N THR A 92 -0.62 -3.56 -19.28
CA THR A 92 -1.65 -4.02 -18.35
C THR A 92 -2.64 -2.88 -18.16
N LEU A 93 -3.89 -3.08 -18.53
CA LEU A 93 -4.96 -2.08 -18.54
C LEU A 93 -6.10 -2.52 -17.63
N LEU A 94 -6.37 -1.73 -16.58
CA LEU A 94 -7.62 -1.82 -15.81
C LEU A 94 -8.58 -0.77 -16.35
N VAL A 95 -9.74 -1.21 -16.79
CA VAL A 95 -10.85 -0.36 -17.22
C VAL A 95 -12.17 -1.12 -17.05
N GLU A 96 -13.20 -0.44 -16.55
CA GLU A 96 -14.54 -1.02 -16.36
C GLU A 96 -14.49 -2.36 -15.57
N ASP A 97 -13.75 -2.38 -14.46
CA ASP A 97 -13.52 -3.56 -13.59
C ASP A 97 -12.83 -4.76 -14.26
N ASN A 98 -12.36 -4.58 -15.50
CA ASN A 98 -11.66 -5.63 -16.24
C ASN A 98 -10.17 -5.33 -16.34
N LEU A 99 -9.36 -6.28 -15.90
CA LEU A 99 -7.92 -6.21 -16.05
C LEU A 99 -7.45 -7.03 -17.25
N TRP A 100 -6.80 -6.34 -18.19
CA TRP A 100 -6.31 -6.92 -19.43
C TRP A 100 -4.80 -6.85 -19.51
N PHE A 101 -4.17 -7.96 -19.88
CA PHE A 101 -2.78 -7.97 -20.33
C PHE A 101 -2.75 -7.99 -21.85
N TYR A 102 -1.96 -7.11 -22.46
CA TYR A 102 -1.72 -7.03 -23.90
C TYR A 102 -0.30 -7.44 -24.23
N ASP A 103 -0.16 -8.36 -25.18
CA ASP A 103 1.12 -8.75 -25.76
C ASP A 103 1.20 -8.26 -27.21
N PRO A 104 2.11 -7.30 -27.54
CA PRO A 104 2.25 -6.74 -28.87
C PRO A 104 2.76 -7.76 -29.90
N THR A 105 3.49 -8.79 -29.49
CA THR A 105 4.01 -9.83 -30.40
C THR A 105 2.88 -10.67 -30.97
N SER A 106 1.99 -11.14 -30.13
CA SER A 106 0.82 -11.91 -30.54
C SER A 106 -0.39 -11.06 -30.91
N ARG A 107 -0.38 -9.76 -30.55
CA ARG A 107 -1.48 -8.78 -30.65
C ARG A 107 -2.75 -9.26 -29.94
N LYS A 108 -2.59 -9.95 -28.81
CA LYS A 108 -3.70 -10.53 -28.06
C LYS A 108 -3.86 -9.85 -26.73
N PHE A 109 -5.13 -9.70 -26.32
CA PHE A 109 -5.51 -9.37 -24.96
C PHE A 109 -5.87 -10.65 -24.21
N THR A 110 -5.33 -10.78 -23.01
CA THR A 110 -5.65 -11.87 -22.09
C THR A 110 -6.19 -11.29 -20.80
N HIS A 111 -7.25 -11.86 -20.25
CA HIS A 111 -7.72 -11.51 -18.93
C HIS A 111 -6.69 -11.91 -17.88
N THR A 112 -6.46 -11.00 -16.91
CA THR A 112 -5.66 -11.26 -15.73
C THR A 112 -6.39 -10.72 -14.49
N SER A 113 -5.83 -10.89 -13.32
CA SER A 113 -6.45 -10.50 -12.06
C SER A 113 -5.61 -9.49 -11.29
N LEU A 114 -6.26 -8.64 -10.49
CA LEU A 114 -5.59 -7.80 -9.51
C LEU A 114 -4.79 -8.63 -8.48
N LYS A 115 -5.18 -9.89 -8.25
CA LYS A 115 -4.50 -10.85 -7.36
C LYS A 115 -3.24 -11.46 -7.96
N ASP A 116 -3.07 -11.40 -9.29
CA ASP A 116 -1.91 -11.96 -9.96
C ASP A 116 -0.68 -11.08 -9.77
N ASN A 117 0.50 -11.68 -9.86
CA ASN A 117 1.74 -10.94 -9.85
C ASN A 117 1.87 -10.12 -11.13
N TYR A 118 2.46 -8.94 -11.04
CA TYR A 118 2.92 -8.21 -12.21
C TYR A 118 4.16 -8.92 -12.78
N GLY A 119 3.96 -9.62 -13.88
CA GLY A 119 5.02 -10.43 -14.47
C GLY A 119 5.59 -11.46 -13.48
N GLU A 120 6.92 -11.50 -13.38
CA GLU A 120 7.64 -12.41 -12.47
C GLU A 120 7.98 -11.77 -11.11
N SER A 121 7.54 -10.54 -10.88
CA SER A 121 7.82 -9.78 -9.67
C SER A 121 7.04 -10.30 -8.45
N ALA A 122 7.41 -9.86 -7.24
CA ALA A 122 6.62 -10.04 -6.03
C ALA A 122 5.55 -8.95 -5.85
N ALA A 123 5.49 -7.95 -6.75
CA ALA A 123 4.40 -6.99 -6.81
C ALA A 123 3.15 -7.61 -7.42
N LYS A 124 1.98 -7.22 -6.92
CA LYS A 124 0.68 -7.60 -7.48
C LYS A 124 0.17 -6.51 -8.43
N ASN A 125 -0.70 -6.87 -9.35
CA ASN A 125 -1.37 -5.88 -10.19
C ASN A 125 -2.15 -4.86 -9.34
N SER A 126 -2.70 -5.27 -8.20
CA SER A 126 -3.38 -4.38 -7.26
C SER A 126 -2.48 -3.33 -6.59
N ASP A 127 -1.15 -3.51 -6.57
CA ASP A 127 -0.24 -2.52 -5.99
C ASP A 127 -0.11 -1.24 -6.83
N PHE A 128 -0.58 -1.27 -8.09
CA PHE A 128 -0.54 -0.12 -9.02
C PHE A 128 -1.86 0.65 -9.09
N ARG A 129 -2.92 0.12 -8.49
CA ARG A 129 -4.22 0.77 -8.32
C ARG A 129 -4.16 1.82 -7.21
N SER A 130 -5.10 2.74 -7.18
CA SER A 130 -5.32 3.59 -6.02
C SER A 130 -5.74 2.77 -4.80
N SER A 131 -5.41 3.28 -3.61
CA SER A 131 -5.75 2.58 -2.36
C SER A 131 -7.24 2.70 -2.06
N SER A 132 -7.86 1.61 -1.62
CA SER A 132 -9.28 1.49 -1.26
C SER A 132 -9.48 0.75 0.07
N LYS A 133 -8.52 0.90 1.00
CA LYS A 133 -8.51 0.13 2.27
C LYS A 133 -9.72 0.42 3.15
N ALA A 134 -10.23 1.66 3.15
CA ALA A 134 -11.41 2.03 3.92
C ALA A 134 -12.68 1.32 3.43
N GLU A 135 -12.77 1.07 2.13
CA GLU A 135 -13.87 0.35 1.50
C GLU A 135 -13.69 -1.16 1.62
N ASP A 136 -12.49 -1.65 1.31
CA ASP A 136 -12.20 -3.08 1.17
C ASP A 136 -12.08 -3.82 2.49
N TYR A 137 -11.77 -3.12 3.60
CA TYR A 137 -11.45 -3.78 4.88
C TYR A 137 -12.25 -3.24 6.06
N GLU A 138 -12.45 -4.10 7.04
CA GLU A 138 -12.84 -3.75 8.40
C GLU A 138 -11.66 -3.93 9.35
N VAL A 139 -11.58 -3.09 10.39
CA VAL A 139 -10.57 -3.22 11.44
C VAL A 139 -11.03 -4.21 12.49
N ALA A 140 -10.32 -5.34 12.58
CA ALA A 140 -10.62 -6.40 13.56
C ALA A 140 -9.98 -6.09 14.92
N SER A 141 -8.75 -5.58 14.94
CA SER A 141 -8.04 -5.21 16.15
C SER A 141 -6.99 -4.14 15.86
N TYR A 142 -6.45 -3.53 16.92
CA TYR A 142 -5.33 -2.60 16.79
C TYR A 142 -4.40 -2.66 18.00
N ALA A 143 -3.17 -2.23 17.78
CA ALA A 143 -2.18 -1.96 18.81
C ALA A 143 -1.41 -0.68 18.45
N GLU A 144 -0.61 -0.19 19.38
CA GLU A 144 0.33 0.89 19.13
C GLU A 144 1.75 0.34 19.12
N ALA A 145 2.58 0.85 18.22
CA ALA A 145 3.98 0.47 18.13
C ALA A 145 4.81 1.61 17.54
N THR A 146 6.13 1.48 17.69
CA THR A 146 7.08 2.36 17.01
C THR A 146 7.72 1.59 15.86
N LEU A 147 7.77 2.18 14.66
CA LEU A 147 8.50 1.66 13.51
C LEU A 147 9.55 2.68 13.05
N GLY A 148 10.81 2.41 13.35
CA GLY A 148 11.88 3.40 13.15
C GLY A 148 11.62 4.66 13.99
N LYS A 149 11.47 5.81 13.33
CA LYS A 149 11.17 7.11 13.99
C LYS A 149 9.67 7.42 14.11
N TYR A 150 8.80 6.55 13.62
CA TYR A 150 7.37 6.81 13.55
C TYR A 150 6.62 6.10 14.67
N GLU A 151 5.77 6.85 15.38
CA GLU A 151 4.70 6.27 16.18
C GLU A 151 3.59 5.79 15.24
N CYS A 152 3.14 4.56 15.44
CA CYS A 152 2.21 3.89 14.54
C CYS A 152 1.01 3.33 15.27
N TRP A 153 -0.13 3.32 14.58
CA TRP A 153 -1.15 2.32 14.80
C TRP A 153 -0.80 1.08 13.97
N VAL A 154 -0.86 -0.07 14.62
CA VAL A 154 -0.77 -1.38 13.97
C VAL A 154 -2.19 -1.92 13.93
N VAL A 155 -2.80 -1.98 12.76
CA VAL A 155 -4.19 -2.39 12.60
C VAL A 155 -4.27 -3.74 11.90
N ASP A 156 -5.04 -4.67 12.48
CA ASP A 156 -5.38 -5.93 11.85
C ASP A 156 -6.67 -5.73 11.04
N LEU A 157 -6.58 -5.99 9.76
CA LEU A 157 -7.62 -5.78 8.78
C LEU A 157 -8.16 -7.13 8.28
N LYS A 158 -9.48 -7.20 8.10
CA LYS A 158 -10.18 -8.31 7.47
C LYS A 158 -10.94 -7.79 6.26
N ALA A 159 -10.78 -8.44 5.11
CA ALA A 159 -11.48 -8.09 3.89
C ALA A 159 -13.00 -8.19 4.09
N ARG A 160 -13.73 -7.22 3.51
CA ARG A 160 -15.19 -7.18 3.48
C ARG A 160 -15.77 -8.00 2.33
N ARG A 161 -14.95 -8.27 1.30
CA ARG A 161 -15.33 -8.94 0.05
C ARG A 161 -14.29 -9.98 -0.31
N ASP A 162 -14.69 -11.00 -1.08
CA ASP A 162 -13.80 -12.10 -1.47
C ASP A 162 -12.91 -11.77 -2.68
N ASP A 163 -13.20 -10.69 -3.39
CA ASP A 163 -12.43 -10.21 -4.56
C ASP A 163 -11.18 -9.42 -4.18
N VAL A 164 -11.05 -9.01 -2.91
CA VAL A 164 -9.85 -8.32 -2.40
C VAL A 164 -8.63 -9.24 -2.48
N THR A 165 -7.47 -8.65 -2.79
CA THR A 165 -6.23 -9.42 -3.02
C THR A 165 -5.79 -10.23 -1.80
N TYR A 166 -5.92 -9.67 -0.60
CA TYR A 166 -5.52 -10.32 0.64
C TYR A 166 -6.68 -10.36 1.63
N PRO A 167 -7.16 -11.55 2.04
CA PRO A 167 -8.25 -11.69 3.00
C PRO A 167 -7.96 -11.08 4.37
N PHE A 168 -6.70 -11.07 4.79
CA PHE A 168 -6.25 -10.45 6.04
C PHE A 168 -4.96 -9.66 5.80
N MET A 169 -4.83 -8.55 6.52
CA MET A 169 -3.67 -7.68 6.47
C MET A 169 -3.37 -7.13 7.86
N ARG A 170 -2.09 -7.00 8.21
CA ARG A 170 -1.64 -6.18 9.33
C ARG A 170 -0.91 -4.96 8.78
N LEU A 171 -1.39 -3.78 9.11
CA LEU A 171 -0.96 -2.52 8.53
C LEU A 171 -0.36 -1.61 9.61
N TRP A 172 0.85 -1.10 9.39
CA TRP A 172 1.48 -0.06 10.20
C TRP A 172 1.22 1.29 9.56
N VAL A 173 0.46 2.13 10.27
CA VAL A 173 0.09 3.48 9.85
C VAL A 173 0.72 4.50 10.78
N SER A 174 1.48 5.46 10.24
CA SER A 174 2.04 6.54 11.04
C SER A 174 0.94 7.43 11.62
N LYS A 175 1.05 7.80 12.92
CA LYS A 175 0.03 8.60 13.61
C LYS A 175 -0.06 10.05 13.12
N GLY A 176 1.04 10.64 12.67
CA GLY A 176 1.07 12.04 12.24
C GLY A 176 0.53 12.25 10.82
N GLU A 177 1.09 11.54 9.86
CA GLU A 177 0.85 11.79 8.43
C GLU A 177 -0.05 10.74 7.78
N TYR A 178 -0.46 9.70 8.51
CA TYR A 178 -1.29 8.58 8.01
C TYR A 178 -0.64 7.85 6.83
N LEU A 179 0.69 7.68 6.89
CA LEU A 179 1.43 6.93 5.89
C LEU A 179 1.40 5.44 6.21
N GLN A 180 1.19 4.63 5.19
CA GLN A 180 1.39 3.19 5.28
C GLN A 180 2.90 2.90 5.27
N LEU A 181 3.47 2.45 6.37
CA LEU A 181 4.91 2.21 6.48
C LEU A 181 5.30 0.76 6.22
N LYS A 182 4.43 -0.16 6.63
CA LYS A 182 4.60 -1.61 6.47
C LYS A 182 3.23 -2.25 6.34
N ALA A 183 3.16 -3.33 5.58
CA ALA A 183 2.02 -4.26 5.59
C ALA A 183 2.54 -5.70 5.66
N GLU A 184 1.79 -6.55 6.35
CA GLU A 184 1.91 -8.01 6.30
C GLU A 184 0.59 -8.55 5.75
N GLU A 185 0.67 -9.27 4.64
CA GLU A 185 -0.49 -9.73 3.90
C GLU A 185 -0.63 -11.25 4.04
N TYR A 186 -1.84 -11.69 4.38
CA TYR A 186 -2.10 -13.07 4.78
C TYR A 186 -3.16 -13.73 3.90
N SER A 187 -3.06 -15.06 3.79
CA SER A 187 -4.06 -15.92 3.16
C SER A 187 -5.32 -16.05 4.02
N LEU A 188 -6.37 -16.67 3.46
CA LEU A 188 -7.60 -17.02 4.19
C LEU A 188 -7.30 -17.89 5.43
N GLY A 189 -6.32 -18.79 5.35
CA GLY A 189 -5.83 -19.59 6.49
C GLY A 189 -4.85 -18.84 7.40
N LYS A 190 -4.74 -17.51 7.31
CA LYS A 190 -3.84 -16.65 8.10
C LYS A 190 -2.35 -17.00 7.98
N ARG A 191 -1.94 -17.64 6.88
CA ARG A 191 -0.53 -17.82 6.55
C ARG A 191 0.00 -16.52 5.95
N LEU A 192 1.14 -16.02 6.44
CA LEU A 192 1.83 -14.88 5.85
C LEU A 192 2.24 -15.22 4.41
N LEU A 193 1.83 -14.37 3.47
CA LEU A 193 2.12 -14.51 2.04
C LEU A 193 3.20 -13.53 1.59
N ARG A 194 3.15 -12.29 2.11
CA ARG A 194 4.04 -11.21 1.71
C ARG A 194 4.23 -10.21 2.85
N THR A 195 5.41 -9.59 2.90
CA THR A 195 5.67 -8.38 3.68
C THR A 195 6.00 -7.24 2.72
N SER A 196 5.32 -6.12 2.88
CA SER A 196 5.51 -4.91 2.09
C SER A 196 6.04 -3.78 2.98
N LEU A 197 7.11 -3.12 2.54
CA LEU A 197 7.73 -1.99 3.23
C LEU A 197 7.70 -0.76 2.34
N TYR A 198 7.47 0.42 2.93
CA TYR A 198 7.38 1.70 2.21
C TYR A 198 8.34 2.72 2.85
N PRO A 199 9.64 2.62 2.56
CA PRO A 199 10.67 3.41 3.25
C PRO A 199 10.77 4.87 2.81
N SER A 200 10.21 5.23 1.65
CA SER A 200 10.34 6.58 1.09
C SER A 200 9.06 7.08 0.45
N TYR A 201 8.79 8.38 0.66
CA TYR A 201 7.64 9.08 0.12
C TYR A 201 8.06 10.42 -0.50
N ALA A 202 7.42 10.81 -1.61
CA ALA A 202 7.43 12.15 -2.13
C ALA A 202 6.14 12.87 -1.76
N LYS A 203 6.25 14.13 -1.38
CA LYS A 203 5.10 15.01 -1.13
C LYS A 203 4.72 15.75 -2.41
N ILE A 204 3.45 15.63 -2.80
CA ILE A 204 2.89 16.29 -3.99
C ILE A 204 1.65 17.07 -3.54
N GLY A 205 1.81 18.38 -3.36
CA GLY A 205 0.77 19.18 -2.71
C GLY A 205 0.51 18.70 -1.28
N ASN A 206 -0.70 18.25 -1.01
CA ASN A 206 -1.12 17.66 0.27
C ASN A 206 -1.12 16.12 0.28
N LYS A 207 -0.67 15.49 -0.81
CA LYS A 207 -0.61 14.04 -1.00
C LYS A 207 0.80 13.51 -0.74
N TYR A 208 0.89 12.21 -0.49
CA TYR A 208 2.15 11.48 -0.31
C TYR A 208 2.15 10.23 -1.19
N VAL A 209 3.12 10.13 -2.08
CA VAL A 209 3.27 8.97 -2.97
C VAL A 209 4.49 8.19 -2.52
N ALA A 210 4.34 6.89 -2.31
CA ALA A 210 5.47 6.02 -2.01
C ALA A 210 6.41 5.98 -3.24
N THR A 211 7.62 6.49 -3.09
CA THR A 211 8.63 6.49 -4.15
C THR A 211 9.50 5.24 -4.10
N ARG A 212 9.44 4.51 -3.01
CA ARG A 212 10.09 3.22 -2.85
C ARG A 212 9.18 2.27 -2.09
N ALA A 213 8.99 1.07 -2.64
CA ALA A 213 8.36 -0.04 -1.94
C ALA A 213 9.22 -1.30 -2.08
N ILE A 214 9.18 -2.18 -1.08
CA ILE A 214 9.90 -3.46 -1.09
C ILE A 214 8.87 -4.54 -0.76
N PHE A 215 8.67 -5.45 -1.68
CA PHE A 215 7.78 -6.61 -1.54
C PHE A 215 8.62 -7.86 -1.32
N GLN A 216 8.45 -8.50 -0.18
CA GLN A 216 9.16 -9.73 0.20
C GLN A 216 8.17 -10.88 0.23
N ASP A 217 8.39 -11.88 -0.62
CA ASP A 217 7.60 -13.11 -0.62
C ASP A 217 7.91 -13.90 0.66
N ALA A 218 6.89 -14.29 1.41
CA ALA A 218 7.06 -15.06 2.62
C ALA A 218 7.07 -16.58 2.39
N LEU A 219 6.72 -17.01 1.18
CA LEU A 219 6.65 -18.43 0.79
C LEU A 219 7.95 -18.90 0.14
N VAL A 220 8.66 -17.98 -0.53
CA VAL A 220 9.92 -18.25 -1.24
C VAL A 220 11.02 -17.40 -0.63
N ALA A 221 11.87 -18.04 0.16
CA ALA A 221 12.99 -17.35 0.82
C ALA A 221 13.90 -16.66 -0.20
N GLY A 222 14.21 -15.38 0.02
CA GLY A 222 15.06 -14.58 -0.87
C GLY A 222 14.34 -13.98 -2.08
N LYS A 223 13.09 -14.35 -2.37
CA LYS A 223 12.30 -13.70 -3.42
C LYS A 223 11.78 -12.35 -2.96
N ARG A 224 12.18 -11.30 -3.67
CA ARG A 224 11.75 -9.93 -3.38
C ARG A 224 11.70 -9.09 -4.63
N THR A 225 10.93 -8.01 -4.57
CA THR A 225 10.92 -6.96 -5.61
C THR A 225 11.02 -5.61 -4.94
N GLU A 226 11.93 -4.79 -5.41
CA GLU A 226 12.02 -3.38 -5.06
C GLU A 226 11.38 -2.56 -6.19
N LEU A 227 10.39 -1.76 -5.81
CA LEU A 227 9.73 -0.79 -6.68
C LEU A 227 10.30 0.60 -6.39
N LEU A 228 10.79 1.25 -7.43
CA LEU A 228 11.28 2.63 -7.40
C LEU A 228 10.42 3.47 -8.35
N MET A 229 9.79 4.52 -7.83
CA MET A 229 8.91 5.40 -8.60
C MET A 229 9.54 6.78 -8.74
N GLY A 230 9.60 7.28 -9.97
CA GLY A 230 10.11 8.60 -10.33
C GLY A 230 9.30 9.25 -11.43
N GLU A 231 9.73 10.41 -11.88
CA GLU A 231 9.09 11.18 -12.95
C GLU A 231 7.59 11.38 -12.73
N ILE A 232 7.22 11.67 -11.47
CA ILE A 232 5.80 11.76 -11.07
C ILE A 232 5.19 13.04 -11.63
N SER A 233 3.99 12.90 -12.21
CA SER A 233 3.19 14.01 -12.73
C SER A 233 1.71 13.82 -12.38
N VAL A 234 1.02 14.95 -12.16
CA VAL A 234 -0.43 15.01 -11.92
C VAL A 234 -1.13 15.85 -12.98
N LYS A 235 -0.59 15.82 -14.21
CA LYS A 235 -1.18 16.51 -15.36
C LYS A 235 -2.29 15.68 -15.99
N PRO A 236 -3.30 16.32 -16.62
CA PRO A 236 -4.34 15.62 -17.35
C PRO A 236 -3.76 14.67 -18.41
N LEU A 237 -4.36 13.49 -18.54
CA LEU A 237 -4.07 12.47 -19.52
C LEU A 237 -5.21 12.40 -20.55
N SER A 238 -4.90 11.96 -21.77
CA SER A 238 -5.94 11.71 -22.78
C SER A 238 -6.81 10.51 -22.40
N ASP A 239 -8.12 10.60 -22.66
CA ASP A 239 -9.06 9.49 -22.43
C ASP A 239 -8.72 8.27 -23.28
N GLU A 240 -8.16 8.48 -24.47
CA GLU A 240 -7.70 7.43 -25.36
C GLU A 240 -6.69 6.48 -24.68
N MET A 241 -5.89 6.97 -23.73
CA MET A 241 -4.87 6.17 -23.04
C MET A 241 -5.45 4.99 -22.25
N PHE A 242 -6.68 5.11 -21.78
CA PHE A 242 -7.35 4.07 -20.99
C PHE A 242 -8.21 3.15 -21.87
N THR A 243 -7.75 2.87 -23.11
CA THR A 243 -8.46 2.02 -24.07
C THR A 243 -7.55 0.90 -24.62
N LYS A 244 -8.15 -0.21 -25.01
CA LYS A 244 -7.44 -1.29 -25.73
C LYS A 244 -6.81 -0.80 -27.03
N GLY A 245 -7.53 0.09 -27.76
CA GLY A 245 -7.02 0.68 -29.00
C GLY A 245 -5.73 1.48 -28.83
N TYR A 246 -5.56 2.14 -27.69
CA TYR A 246 -4.30 2.83 -27.39
C TYR A 246 -3.14 1.83 -27.25
N LEU A 247 -3.35 0.71 -26.50
CA LEU A 247 -2.33 -0.31 -26.35
C LEU A 247 -1.93 -0.94 -27.69
N GLU A 248 -2.89 -1.20 -28.59
CA GLU A 248 -2.61 -1.70 -29.93
C GLU A 248 -1.79 -0.71 -30.77
N LYS A 249 -2.00 0.60 -30.58
CA LYS A 249 -1.29 1.66 -31.29
C LYS A 249 0.15 1.84 -30.80
N VAL A 250 0.36 1.82 -29.49
CA VAL A 250 1.69 2.08 -28.88
C VAL A 250 2.58 0.83 -28.79
N GLY A 251 1.98 -0.35 -28.87
CA GLY A 251 2.69 -1.66 -28.91
C GLY A 251 3.21 -2.07 -30.29
N ARG A 252 3.08 -1.21 -31.32
CA ARG A 252 3.54 -1.47 -32.71
C ARG A 252 5.02 -1.20 -32.90
#